data_da4634e4618078620f01c11cb3a4dcd6
#
_entry.id   da4634e4618078620f01c11cb3a4dcd6
#
_cell.length_a   1.000
_cell.length_b   1.000
_cell.length_c   1.000
_cell.angle_alpha   90.00
_cell.angle_beta   90.00
_cell.angle_gamma   90.00
#
_symmetry.space_group_name_H-M   'P 1'
#
loop_
_entity.id
_entity.type
_entity.pdbx_description
1 polymer ?
#
loop_
_entity_poly.entity_id
_entity_poly.type
_entity_poly.pdbx_seq_one_letter_code
_entity_poly.pdbx_strand_id
1 'polypeptide(L)'
;MPFFNVDDQFHSHPKARKAGLAAIGLWAVTGSWSQAYKQQGFVPEYDVASWPKGKQLAENLVRAGLWRPGVNDDAEPGWWFHDWLDIHQTADEIEQQREKNRQRQRDRRKRLRDLQEGGDAS
;
A
#
# COMPACT_ATOMS: atom_id res chain seq x y z
N MET A 1 7.30 10.22 -3.13
CA MET A 1 7.62 9.13 -2.20
C MET A 1 6.50 8.13 -2.14
N PRO A 2 6.79 6.83 -2.20
CA PRO A 2 5.75 5.82 -2.01
C PRO A 2 5.31 5.80 -0.54
N PHE A 3 4.03 5.57 -0.34
CA PHE A 3 3.44 5.46 0.99
C PHE A 3 2.98 4.03 1.24
N PHE A 4 3.07 3.59 2.49
CA PHE A 4 2.42 2.37 2.93
C PHE A 4 0.98 2.73 3.31
N ASN A 5 0.03 2.16 2.57
CA ASN A 5 -1.39 2.49 2.71
C ASN A 5 -2.06 1.64 3.78
N VAL A 6 -2.82 2.30 4.66
CA VAL A 6 -3.64 1.65 5.67
C VAL A 6 -5.08 2.12 5.47
N ASP A 7 -6.00 1.16 5.37
CA ASP A 7 -7.42 1.44 5.24
C ASP A 7 -7.94 2.16 6.49
N ASP A 8 -8.78 3.17 6.32
CA ASP A 8 -9.38 3.92 7.42
C ASP A 8 -10.32 3.08 8.30
N GLN A 9 -10.77 1.92 7.82
CA GLN A 9 -11.55 0.95 8.58
C GLN A 9 -10.67 -0.09 9.31
N PHE A 10 -9.35 0.02 9.20
CA PHE A 10 -8.43 -0.97 9.76
C PHE A 10 -8.55 -1.10 11.28
N HIS A 11 -8.82 -0.01 11.98
CA HIS A 11 -9.00 0.01 13.44
C HIS A 11 -10.09 -0.93 13.94
N SER A 12 -11.10 -1.19 13.12
CA SER A 12 -12.22 -2.08 13.46
C SER A 12 -12.18 -3.42 12.72
N HIS A 13 -11.16 -3.63 11.87
CA HIS A 13 -11.04 -4.86 11.08
C HIS A 13 -10.81 -6.07 12.00
N PRO A 14 -11.57 -7.18 11.83
CA PRO A 14 -11.44 -8.35 12.71
C PRO A 14 -10.03 -8.93 12.75
N LYS A 15 -9.33 -8.99 11.63
CA LYS A 15 -7.95 -9.47 11.56
C LYS A 15 -6.99 -8.60 12.37
N ALA A 16 -7.15 -7.27 12.29
CA ALA A 16 -6.34 -6.34 13.06
C ALA A 16 -6.56 -6.50 14.55
N ARG A 17 -7.82 -6.63 14.97
CA ARG A 17 -8.19 -6.86 16.36
C ARG A 17 -7.63 -8.19 16.90
N LYS A 18 -7.73 -9.24 16.08
CA LYS A 18 -7.22 -10.57 16.44
C LYS A 18 -5.70 -10.59 16.62
N ALA A 19 -4.98 -9.86 15.77
CA ALA A 19 -3.52 -9.81 15.84
C ALA A 19 -3.00 -9.13 17.11
N GLY A 20 -3.69 -8.11 17.60
CA GLY A 20 -3.29 -7.33 18.75
C GLY A 20 -2.40 -6.14 18.39
N LEU A 21 -2.34 -5.16 19.29
CA LEU A 21 -1.69 -3.87 19.01
C LEU A 21 -0.19 -4.01 18.73
N ALA A 22 0.52 -4.84 19.49
CA ALA A 22 1.97 -5.04 19.30
C ALA A 22 2.28 -5.65 17.93
N ALA A 23 1.49 -6.65 17.50
CA ALA A 23 1.64 -7.26 16.19
C ALA A 23 1.30 -6.27 15.06
N ILE A 24 0.31 -5.41 15.25
CA ILE A 24 0.01 -4.34 14.31
C ILE A 24 1.15 -3.34 14.22
N GLY A 25 1.85 -3.06 15.31
CA GLY A 25 3.07 -2.26 15.29
C GLY A 25 4.13 -2.86 14.37
N LEU A 26 4.39 -4.15 14.50
CA LEU A 26 5.29 -4.87 13.61
C LEU A 26 4.80 -4.82 12.16
N TRP A 27 3.53 -5.05 11.93
CA TRP A 27 2.89 -4.98 10.61
C TRP A 27 3.14 -3.62 9.95
N ALA A 28 2.97 -2.52 10.70
CA ALA A 28 3.13 -1.17 10.18
C ALA A 28 4.60 -0.84 9.83
N VAL A 29 5.54 -1.14 10.73
CA VAL A 29 6.96 -0.82 10.49
C VAL A 29 7.55 -1.67 9.36
N THR A 30 7.17 -2.94 9.26
CA THR A 30 7.64 -3.82 8.19
C THR A 30 6.97 -3.51 6.86
N GLY A 31 5.71 -3.08 6.88
CA GLY A 31 5.00 -2.61 5.69
C GLY A 31 5.67 -1.37 5.11
N SER A 32 6.02 -0.43 5.95
CA SER A 32 6.76 0.77 5.57
C SER A 32 8.12 0.41 4.97
N TRP A 33 8.84 -0.53 5.59
CA TRP A 33 10.12 -1.02 5.08
C TRP A 33 9.98 -1.65 3.70
N SER A 34 9.00 -2.55 3.54
CA SER A 34 8.76 -3.25 2.29
C SER A 34 8.42 -2.27 1.15
N GLN A 35 7.63 -1.25 1.43
CA GLN A 35 7.29 -0.23 0.47
C GLN A 35 8.50 0.64 0.11
N ALA A 36 9.30 1.04 1.10
CA ALA A 36 10.49 1.86 0.89
C ALA A 36 11.53 1.16 0.01
N TYR A 37 11.72 -0.14 0.19
CA TYR A 37 12.70 -0.94 -0.54
C TYR A 37 12.10 -1.72 -1.70
N LYS A 38 10.85 -1.44 -2.08
CA LYS A 38 10.14 -2.04 -3.22
C LYS A 38 10.12 -3.57 -3.18
N GLN A 39 9.91 -4.13 -1.99
CA GLN A 39 9.85 -5.59 -1.77
C GLN A 39 8.48 -6.20 -2.09
N GLN A 40 7.53 -5.39 -2.53
CA GLN A 40 6.21 -5.83 -3.00
C GLN A 40 5.42 -6.63 -1.95
N GLY A 41 5.55 -6.25 -0.69
CA GLY A 41 4.84 -6.89 0.40
C GLY A 41 5.56 -8.08 1.02
N PHE A 42 6.83 -8.29 0.68
CA PHE A 42 7.66 -9.30 1.31
C PHE A 42 8.50 -8.69 2.43
N VAL A 43 8.62 -9.41 3.55
CA VAL A 43 9.47 -9.04 4.69
C VAL A 43 10.35 -10.23 5.03
N PRO A 44 11.68 -10.09 4.94
CA PRO A 44 12.58 -11.19 5.28
C PRO A 44 12.65 -11.43 6.79
N GLU A 45 12.99 -12.65 7.15
CA GLU A 45 13.07 -13.07 8.55
C GLU A 45 14.06 -12.22 9.36
N TYR A 46 15.17 -11.80 8.76
CA TYR A 46 16.16 -10.99 9.47
C TYR A 46 15.62 -9.61 9.88
N ASP A 47 14.75 -9.02 9.07
CA ASP A 47 14.15 -7.72 9.41
C ASP A 47 13.18 -7.87 10.59
N VAL A 48 12.34 -8.90 10.55
CA VAL A 48 11.40 -9.20 11.65
C VAL A 48 12.17 -9.50 12.94
N ALA A 49 13.23 -10.28 12.85
CA ALA A 49 14.05 -10.65 14.01
C ALA A 49 14.77 -9.45 14.65
N SER A 50 14.94 -8.34 13.91
CA SER A 50 15.54 -7.12 14.43
C SER A 50 14.64 -6.38 15.43
N TRP A 51 13.34 -6.67 15.41
CA TRP A 51 12.37 -6.04 16.30
C TRP A 51 12.14 -6.89 17.56
N PRO A 52 11.93 -6.27 18.75
CA PRO A 52 11.66 -7.02 19.98
C PRO A 52 10.44 -7.94 19.81
N LYS A 53 10.61 -9.21 20.15
CA LYS A 53 9.59 -10.26 20.02
C LYS A 53 9.07 -10.43 18.58
N GLY A 54 9.86 -10.03 17.58
CA GLY A 54 9.42 -9.98 16.18
C GLY A 54 8.86 -11.31 15.70
N LYS A 55 9.53 -12.43 15.93
CA LYS A 55 9.06 -13.75 15.48
C LYS A 55 7.73 -14.15 16.09
N GLN A 56 7.53 -13.88 17.39
CA GLN A 56 6.28 -14.16 18.08
C GLN A 56 5.14 -13.31 17.52
N LEU A 57 5.41 -12.03 17.29
CA LEU A 57 4.43 -11.11 16.70
C LEU A 57 4.12 -11.48 15.26
N ALA A 58 5.11 -11.95 14.50
CA ALA A 58 4.89 -12.46 13.14
C ALA A 58 3.94 -13.66 13.14
N GLU A 59 4.09 -14.58 14.09
CA GLU A 59 3.16 -15.72 14.25
C GLU A 59 1.73 -15.25 14.53
N ASN A 60 1.57 -14.19 15.33
CA ASN A 60 0.27 -13.60 15.60
C ASN A 60 -0.35 -13.02 14.33
N LEU A 61 0.46 -12.36 13.47
CA LEU A 61 0.00 -11.84 12.19
C LEU A 61 -0.41 -12.95 11.23
N VAL A 62 0.32 -14.06 11.23
CA VAL A 62 -0.03 -15.23 10.41
C VAL A 62 -1.35 -15.84 10.90
N ARG A 63 -1.51 -16.02 12.21
CA ARG A 63 -2.76 -16.55 12.76
C ARG A 63 -3.95 -15.64 12.50
N ALA A 64 -3.73 -14.35 12.51
CA ALA A 64 -4.79 -13.37 12.21
C ALA A 64 -5.13 -13.30 10.71
N GLY A 65 -4.31 -13.87 9.84
CA GLY A 65 -4.53 -13.85 8.40
C GLY A 65 -4.02 -12.58 7.70
N LEU A 66 -3.17 -11.78 8.38
CA LEU A 66 -2.57 -10.59 7.80
C LEU A 66 -1.26 -10.90 7.07
N TRP A 67 -0.58 -11.96 7.47
CA TRP A 67 0.66 -12.43 6.86
C TRP A 67 0.55 -13.92 6.51
N ARG A 68 1.36 -14.35 5.54
CA ARG A 68 1.59 -15.77 5.26
C ARG A 68 3.10 -16.03 5.14
N PRO A 69 3.60 -17.16 5.68
CA PRO A 69 5.01 -17.52 5.52
C PRO A 69 5.32 -17.86 4.07
N GLY A 70 6.53 -17.58 3.64
CA GLY A 70 6.98 -17.87 2.28
C GLY A 70 8.42 -17.49 2.05
N VAL A 71 8.81 -17.52 0.79
CA VAL A 71 10.15 -17.11 0.35
C VAL A 71 10.02 -16.09 -0.78
N ASN A 72 11.04 -15.28 -0.97
CA ASN A 72 11.12 -14.35 -2.10
C ASN A 72 11.80 -15.02 -3.31
N ASP A 73 12.04 -14.24 -4.37
CA ASP A 73 12.68 -14.73 -5.60
C ASP A 73 14.13 -15.21 -5.36
N ASP A 74 14.78 -14.70 -4.32
CA ASP A 74 16.15 -15.09 -3.93
C ASP A 74 16.15 -16.27 -2.94
N ALA A 75 15.01 -16.93 -2.74
CA ALA A 75 14.82 -18.04 -1.81
C ALA A 75 15.08 -17.68 -0.34
N GLU A 76 15.01 -16.41 0.01
CA GLU A 76 15.10 -15.97 1.41
C GLU A 76 13.78 -16.21 2.14
N PRO A 77 13.80 -16.80 3.36
CA PRO A 77 12.61 -17.03 4.13
C PRO A 77 12.06 -15.72 4.72
N GLY A 78 10.77 -15.66 4.88
CA GLY A 78 10.10 -14.50 5.48
C GLY A 78 8.60 -14.62 5.38
N TRP A 79 7.94 -13.48 5.24
CA TRP A 79 6.47 -13.42 5.19
C TRP A 79 6.01 -12.50 4.09
N TRP A 80 4.83 -12.82 3.54
CA TRP A 80 4.13 -11.99 2.57
C TRP A 80 2.93 -11.35 3.24
N PHE A 81 2.73 -10.05 2.97
CA PHE A 81 1.52 -9.35 3.38
C PHE A 81 0.33 -9.90 2.60
N HIS A 82 -0.77 -10.18 3.30
CA HIS A 82 -2.02 -10.52 2.67
C HIS A 82 -2.62 -9.28 2.00
N ASP A 83 -3.16 -9.43 0.80
CA ASP A 83 -3.81 -8.36 0.03
C ASP A 83 -2.93 -7.15 -0.31
N TRP A 84 -1.60 -7.28 -0.25
CA TRP A 84 -0.67 -6.20 -0.58
C TRP A 84 -0.95 -5.61 -1.95
N LEU A 85 -1.05 -6.46 -2.98
CA LEU A 85 -1.26 -6.02 -4.36
C LEU A 85 -2.60 -5.32 -4.52
N ASP A 86 -3.65 -5.82 -3.88
CA ASP A 86 -4.98 -5.21 -3.95
C ASP A 86 -4.99 -3.81 -3.35
N ILE A 87 -4.39 -3.64 -2.17
CA ILE A 87 -4.35 -2.35 -1.48
C ILE A 87 -3.53 -1.32 -2.27
N HIS A 88 -2.33 -1.69 -2.70
CA HIS A 88 -1.42 -0.76 -3.37
C HIS A 88 -1.79 -0.54 -4.83
N GLN A 89 -2.28 -1.56 -5.51
CA GLN A 89 -2.78 -1.43 -6.88
C GLN A 89 -3.99 -0.50 -6.93
N THR A 90 -4.91 -0.63 -5.98
CA THR A 90 -6.07 0.28 -5.89
C THR A 90 -5.63 1.72 -5.69
N ALA A 91 -4.61 1.97 -4.85
CA ALA A 91 -4.06 3.30 -4.64
C ALA A 91 -3.45 3.86 -5.93
N ASP A 92 -2.71 3.04 -6.67
CA ASP A 92 -2.13 3.42 -7.95
C ASP A 92 -3.21 3.72 -8.98
N GLU A 93 -4.26 2.92 -9.05
CA GLU A 93 -5.41 3.15 -9.93
C GLU A 93 -6.10 4.47 -9.62
N ILE A 94 -6.30 4.79 -8.35
CA ILE A 94 -6.89 6.06 -7.92
C ILE A 94 -6.00 7.23 -8.36
N GLU A 95 -4.69 7.12 -8.19
CA GLU A 95 -3.75 8.15 -8.59
C GLU A 95 -3.75 8.35 -10.10
N GLN A 96 -3.75 7.26 -10.88
CA GLN A 96 -3.87 7.32 -12.33
C GLN A 96 -5.17 7.98 -12.76
N GLN A 97 -6.27 7.68 -12.09
CA GLN A 97 -7.57 8.28 -12.38
C GLN A 97 -7.56 9.79 -12.09
N ARG A 98 -6.95 10.20 -10.98
CA ARG A 98 -6.79 11.63 -10.64
C ARG A 98 -5.96 12.36 -11.70
N GLU A 99 -4.89 11.75 -12.18
CA GLU A 99 -4.04 12.31 -13.22
C GLU A 99 -4.80 12.47 -14.53
N LYS A 100 -5.56 11.46 -14.95
CA LYS A 100 -6.43 11.53 -16.14
C LYS A 100 -7.46 12.63 -16.00
N ASN A 101 -8.07 12.78 -14.83
CA ASN A 101 -9.06 13.82 -14.58
C ASN A 101 -8.44 15.21 -14.67
N ARG A 102 -7.24 15.42 -14.13
CA ARG A 102 -6.49 16.67 -14.24
C ARG A 102 -6.20 17.00 -15.70
N GLN A 103 -5.78 16.02 -16.48
CA GLN A 103 -5.50 16.18 -17.91
C GLN A 103 -6.77 16.56 -18.68
N ARG A 104 -7.89 15.90 -18.40
CA ARG A 104 -9.18 16.22 -19.01
C ARG A 104 -9.63 17.64 -18.70
N GLN A 105 -9.42 18.11 -17.48
CA GLN A 105 -9.75 19.47 -17.08
C GLN A 105 -8.90 20.51 -17.81
N ARG A 106 -7.60 20.26 -17.97
CA ARG A 106 -6.70 21.13 -18.74
C ARG A 106 -7.14 21.22 -20.20
N ASP A 107 -7.44 20.07 -20.80
CA ASP A 107 -7.89 20.00 -22.20
C ASP A 107 -9.22 20.71 -22.38
N ARG A 108 -10.14 20.55 -21.44
CA ARG A 108 -11.44 21.24 -21.45
C ARG A 108 -11.28 22.74 -21.35
N ARG A 109 -10.42 23.23 -20.46
CA ARG A 109 -10.13 24.67 -20.31
C ARG A 109 -9.52 25.24 -21.59
N LYS A 110 -8.63 24.50 -22.20
CA LYS A 110 -8.02 24.89 -23.47
C LYS A 110 -9.04 24.99 -24.58
N ARG A 111 -9.92 24.00 -24.72
CA ARG A 111 -11.01 24.01 -25.72
C ARG A 111 -11.95 25.18 -25.52
N LEU A 112 -12.35 25.47 -24.29
CA LEU A 112 -13.24 26.59 -23.96
C LEU A 112 -12.56 27.92 -24.32
N ARG A 113 -11.27 28.05 -24.05
CA ARG A 113 -10.49 29.23 -24.39
C ARG A 113 -10.43 29.42 -25.91
N ASP A 114 -10.15 28.36 -26.65
CA ASP A 114 -10.08 28.40 -28.14
C ASP A 114 -11.45 28.75 -28.73
N LEU A 115 -12.55 28.23 -28.15
CA LEU A 115 -13.91 28.58 -28.59
C LEU A 115 -14.26 30.05 -28.33
N GLN A 116 -13.83 30.64 -27.21
CA GLN A 116 -14.02 32.05 -26.93
C GLN A 116 -13.23 32.93 -27.88
N GLU A 117 -12.00 32.57 -28.15
CA GLU A 117 -11.16 33.31 -29.11
C GLU A 117 -11.72 33.20 -30.53
N GLY A 118 -12.22 32.03 -30.93
CA GLY A 118 -12.87 31.85 -32.23
C GLY A 118 -14.21 32.59 -32.34
N GLY A 119 -14.95 32.74 -31.24
CA GLY A 119 -16.19 33.49 -31.17
C GLY A 119 -16.00 35.00 -31.35
N ASP A 120 -14.90 35.52 -30.80
CA ASP A 120 -14.55 36.93 -30.88
C ASP A 120 -14.07 37.35 -32.28
N ALA A 121 -13.63 36.38 -33.12
CA ALA A 121 -13.16 36.62 -34.49
C ALA A 121 -14.30 36.74 -35.51
N SER A 122 -15.51 36.51 -35.14
CA SER A 122 -16.71 36.67 -35.97
C SER A 122 -17.43 37.97 -35.63
#